data_d0aabba4279b03de41fc4817b9f8823f
#
_entry.id   d0aabba4279b03de41fc4817b9f8823f
#
_cell.length_a   1.000
_cell.length_b   1.000
_cell.length_c   1.000
_cell.angle_alpha   90.00
_cell.angle_beta   90.00
_cell.angle_gamma   90.00
#
_symmetry.space_group_name_H-M   'P 1'
#
loop_
_entity.id
_entity.type
_entity.pdbx_description
1 polymer ?
#
loop_
_entity_poly.entity_id
_entity_poly.type
_entity_poly.pdbx_seq_one_letter_code
_entity_poly.pdbx_strand_id
1 'polypeptide(L)'
;MNSIDDEILFIGTAEAEHVEMYLKAIWHLNESNSPVKISTIAKMLHVRQPSVVQMLKKLNTKDLVEYNKAGVSLTENGERIGSSMMRNSRLLEVLLDSALKVEIDEEMVCGIEHHMNKQFTDALCTMLKHPRKCPHSHDIPMGECCENIDSN
;
A
#
# COMPACT_ATOMS: atom_id res chain seq x y z
N MET A 1 5.23 -16.77 34.01
CA MET A 1 4.66 -15.78 33.06
C MET A 1 5.75 -14.77 32.78
N ASN A 2 6.44 -14.95 31.65
CA ASN A 2 7.41 -13.95 31.23
C ASN A 2 6.61 -12.75 30.74
N SER A 3 6.73 -11.66 31.47
CA SER A 3 6.13 -10.41 31.04
C SER A 3 6.85 -9.95 29.79
N ILE A 4 6.15 -9.98 28.67
CA ILE A 4 6.56 -9.36 27.40
C ILE A 4 6.63 -7.82 27.57
N ASP A 5 6.28 -7.34 28.76
CA ASP A 5 6.08 -5.92 29.06
C ASP A 5 7.36 -5.09 29.14
N ASP A 6 8.54 -5.73 29.16
CA ASP A 6 9.82 -5.02 29.27
C ASP A 6 10.69 -5.10 28.01
N GLU A 7 10.24 -5.76 26.94
CA GLU A 7 10.99 -5.82 25.68
C GLU A 7 10.40 -4.85 24.64
N ILE A 8 11.20 -3.86 24.26
CA ILE A 8 10.88 -3.04 23.09
C ILE A 8 11.23 -3.85 21.84
N LEU A 9 10.21 -4.33 21.16
CA LEU A 9 10.41 -5.06 19.90
C LEU A 9 10.82 -4.10 18.80
N PHE A 10 12.10 -4.14 18.42
CA PHE A 10 12.60 -3.42 17.26
C PHE A 10 12.43 -4.28 16.01
N ILE A 11 11.50 -3.89 15.17
CA ILE A 11 11.31 -4.53 13.87
C ILE A 11 12.03 -3.71 12.81
N GLY A 12 13.15 -4.20 12.33
CA GLY A 12 13.91 -3.60 11.22
C GLY A 12 13.23 -3.87 9.89
N THR A 13 12.21 -3.08 9.54
CA THR A 13 11.37 -3.31 8.36
C THR A 13 11.71 -2.42 7.17
N ALA A 14 12.74 -1.60 7.24
CA ALA A 14 13.06 -0.61 6.21
C ALA A 14 13.14 -1.17 4.79
N GLU A 15 13.69 -2.38 4.61
CA GLU A 15 13.74 -3.02 3.29
C GLU A 15 12.35 -3.47 2.81
N ALA A 16 11.56 -4.09 3.67
CA ALA A 16 10.20 -4.51 3.36
C ALA A 16 9.31 -3.30 3.02
N GLU A 17 9.44 -2.23 3.77
CA GLU A 17 8.72 -0.97 3.51
C GLU A 17 9.09 -0.38 2.14
N HIS A 18 10.35 -0.39 1.76
CA HIS A 18 10.78 0.06 0.43
C HIS A 18 10.14 -0.78 -0.67
N VAL A 19 10.13 -2.10 -0.54
CA VAL A 19 9.47 -3.01 -1.49
C VAL A 19 7.98 -2.64 -1.62
N GLU A 20 7.29 -2.51 -0.52
CA GLU A 20 5.86 -2.18 -0.48
C GLU A 20 5.57 -0.81 -1.10
N MET A 21 6.42 0.20 -0.85
CA MET A 21 6.29 1.54 -1.44
C MET A 21 6.39 1.51 -2.96
N TYR A 22 7.32 0.74 -3.53
CA TYR A 22 7.44 0.61 -4.98
C TYR A 22 6.24 -0.11 -5.59
N LEU A 23 5.77 -1.19 -4.97
CA LEU A 23 4.60 -1.92 -5.44
C LEU A 23 3.32 -1.07 -5.37
N LYS A 24 3.15 -0.31 -4.30
CA LYS A 24 2.06 0.67 -4.14
C LYS A 24 2.11 1.74 -5.25
N ALA A 25 3.28 2.30 -5.51
CA ALA A 25 3.46 3.33 -6.54
C ALA A 25 3.14 2.81 -7.95
N ILE A 26 3.63 1.61 -8.29
CA ILE A 26 3.37 0.97 -9.58
C ILE A 26 1.87 0.67 -9.72
N TRP A 27 1.25 0.13 -8.67
CA TRP A 27 -0.19 -0.14 -8.64
C TRP A 27 -1.01 1.14 -8.87
N HIS A 28 -0.66 2.22 -8.19
CA HIS A 28 -1.34 3.51 -8.34
C HIS A 28 -1.18 4.10 -9.75
N LEU A 29 0.00 3.99 -10.34
CA LEU A 29 0.22 4.41 -11.73
C LEU A 29 -0.64 3.63 -12.70
N ASN A 30 -0.78 2.32 -12.50
CA ASN A 30 -1.66 1.48 -13.30
C ASN A 30 -3.14 1.88 -13.16
N GLU A 31 -3.59 2.15 -11.93
CA GLU A 31 -4.96 2.59 -11.66
C GLU A 31 -5.31 3.89 -12.39
N SER A 32 -4.40 4.84 -12.39
CA SER A 32 -4.57 6.12 -13.05
C SER A 32 -4.30 6.09 -14.56
N ASN A 33 -4.10 4.90 -15.14
CA ASN A 33 -3.71 4.72 -16.54
C ASN A 33 -2.47 5.53 -16.97
N SER A 34 -1.62 5.84 -15.98
CA SER A 34 -0.34 6.51 -16.24
C SER A 34 0.70 5.49 -16.73
N PRO A 35 1.60 5.88 -17.64
CA PRO A 35 2.65 4.98 -18.08
C PRO A 35 3.56 4.59 -16.90
N VAL A 36 3.78 3.29 -16.71
CA VAL A 36 4.69 2.78 -15.67
C VAL A 36 6.11 2.74 -16.24
N LYS A 37 6.77 3.87 -16.14
CA LYS A 37 8.16 4.06 -16.57
C LYS A 37 9.06 4.33 -15.37
N ILE A 38 10.35 4.04 -15.50
CA ILE A 38 11.35 4.36 -14.48
C ILE A 38 11.25 5.84 -14.06
N SER A 39 11.10 6.75 -15.01
CA SER A 39 10.99 8.19 -14.74
C SER A 39 9.73 8.55 -13.94
N THR A 40 8.59 7.93 -14.22
CA THR A 40 7.34 8.20 -13.47
C THR A 40 7.39 7.64 -12.06
N ILE A 41 7.97 6.46 -11.88
CA ILE A 41 8.19 5.87 -10.54
C ILE A 41 9.15 6.76 -9.74
N ALA A 42 10.28 7.15 -10.34
CA ALA A 42 11.29 8.00 -9.69
C ALA A 42 10.70 9.33 -9.22
N LYS A 43 9.89 9.96 -10.08
CA LYS A 43 9.21 11.21 -9.76
C LYS A 43 8.21 11.05 -8.61
N MET A 44 7.40 9.99 -8.65
CA MET A 44 6.38 9.72 -7.63
C MET A 44 6.99 9.45 -6.26
N LEU A 45 8.08 8.69 -6.20
CA LEU A 45 8.74 8.31 -4.94
C LEU A 45 9.83 9.28 -4.51
N HIS A 46 10.10 10.35 -5.28
CA HIS A 46 11.18 11.31 -5.02
C HIS A 46 12.55 10.65 -4.87
N VAL A 47 12.83 9.68 -5.73
CA VAL A 47 14.10 8.95 -5.77
C VAL A 47 14.78 9.10 -7.13
N ARG A 48 16.06 8.74 -7.21
CA ARG A 48 16.82 8.78 -8.45
C ARG A 48 16.49 7.58 -9.33
N GLN A 49 16.51 7.77 -10.65
CA GLN A 49 16.23 6.69 -11.61
C GLN A 49 17.15 5.47 -11.45
N PRO A 50 18.45 5.59 -11.19
CA PRO A 50 19.30 4.41 -10.92
C PRO A 50 18.83 3.59 -9.71
N SER A 51 18.30 4.23 -8.68
CA SER A 51 17.72 3.55 -7.52
C SER A 51 16.47 2.77 -7.89
N VAL A 52 15.64 3.33 -8.77
CA VAL A 52 14.47 2.62 -9.31
C VAL A 52 14.89 1.37 -10.07
N VAL A 53 15.88 1.49 -10.96
CA VAL A 53 16.39 0.35 -11.74
C VAL A 53 16.89 -0.77 -10.83
N GLN A 54 17.67 -0.43 -9.79
CA GLN A 54 18.15 -1.42 -8.83
C GLN A 54 17.01 -2.13 -8.10
N MET A 55 16.02 -1.36 -7.65
CA MET A 55 14.86 -1.94 -6.98
C MET A 55 14.03 -2.80 -7.90
N LEU A 56 13.78 -2.38 -9.14
CA LEU A 56 13.03 -3.18 -10.11
C LEU A 56 13.69 -4.53 -10.42
N LYS A 57 15.02 -4.55 -10.53
CA LYS A 57 15.78 -5.81 -10.67
C LYS A 57 15.57 -6.73 -9.47
N LYS A 58 15.59 -6.17 -8.26
CA LYS A 58 15.35 -6.93 -7.04
C LYS A 58 13.91 -7.45 -6.97
N LEU A 59 12.92 -6.62 -7.30
CA LEU A 59 11.51 -7.01 -7.33
C LEU A 59 11.24 -8.07 -8.40
N ASN A 60 11.92 -8.00 -9.53
CA ASN A 60 11.83 -8.98 -10.60
C ASN A 60 12.35 -10.35 -10.13
N THR A 61 13.48 -10.39 -9.41
CA THR A 61 14.00 -11.63 -8.82
C THR A 61 13.07 -12.23 -7.75
N LYS A 62 12.27 -11.40 -7.10
CA LYS A 62 11.29 -11.83 -6.08
C LYS A 62 9.92 -12.20 -6.66
N ASP A 63 9.78 -12.21 -7.97
CA ASP A 63 8.50 -12.45 -8.67
C ASP A 63 7.39 -11.49 -8.24
N LEU A 64 7.73 -10.22 -8.08
CA LEU A 64 6.78 -9.16 -7.72
C LEU A 64 6.49 -8.21 -8.87
N VAL A 65 7.45 -8.04 -9.79
CA VAL A 65 7.28 -7.28 -11.04
C VAL A 65 7.87 -8.05 -12.20
N GLU A 66 7.36 -7.77 -13.39
CA GLU A 66 8.03 -8.08 -14.64
C GLU A 66 8.70 -6.81 -15.14
N TYR A 67 10.02 -6.85 -15.25
CA TYR A 67 10.82 -5.73 -15.73
C TYR A 67 11.68 -6.17 -16.88
N ASN A 68 11.35 -5.67 -18.06
CA ASN A 68 12.03 -5.99 -19.32
C ASN A 68 12.01 -4.79 -20.29
N LYS A 69 12.41 -5.00 -21.53
CA LYS A 69 12.42 -3.95 -22.55
C LYS A 69 11.04 -3.37 -22.87
N ALA A 70 9.96 -4.11 -22.61
CA ALA A 70 8.60 -3.66 -22.84
C ALA A 70 8.09 -2.71 -21.73
N GLY A 71 8.77 -2.65 -20.58
CA GLY A 71 8.43 -1.80 -19.46
C GLY A 71 8.36 -2.53 -18.14
N VAL A 72 7.55 -1.99 -17.23
CA VAL A 72 7.33 -2.50 -15.88
C VAL A 72 5.85 -2.87 -15.72
N SER A 73 5.59 -4.07 -15.24
CA SER A 73 4.26 -4.51 -14.83
C SER A 73 4.32 -5.29 -13.52
N LEU A 74 3.21 -5.32 -12.78
CA LEU A 74 3.11 -6.14 -11.58
C LEU A 74 2.80 -7.58 -11.94
N THR A 75 3.39 -8.52 -11.19
CA THR A 75 2.93 -9.91 -11.18
C THR A 75 1.66 -10.00 -10.32
N GLU A 76 1.01 -11.16 -10.29
CA GLU A 76 -0.12 -11.41 -9.38
C GLU A 76 0.26 -11.16 -7.91
N ASN A 77 1.46 -11.59 -7.50
CA ASN A 77 1.98 -11.34 -6.15
C ASN A 77 2.21 -9.84 -5.88
N GLY A 78 2.80 -9.14 -6.85
CA GLY A 78 3.01 -7.69 -6.75
C GLY A 78 1.71 -6.91 -6.73
N GLU A 79 0.73 -7.29 -7.54
CA GLU A 79 -0.62 -6.71 -7.56
C GLU A 79 -1.30 -6.83 -6.20
N ARG A 80 -1.25 -8.02 -5.60
CA ARG A 80 -1.84 -8.28 -4.29
C ARG A 80 -1.25 -7.39 -3.20
N ILE A 81 0.07 -7.25 -3.17
CA ILE A 81 0.76 -6.40 -2.18
C ILE A 81 0.46 -4.92 -2.44
N GLY A 82 0.59 -4.46 -3.68
CA GLY A 82 0.33 -3.06 -4.04
C GLY A 82 -1.10 -2.64 -3.74
N SER A 83 -2.07 -3.45 -4.10
CA SER A 83 -3.49 -3.25 -3.80
C SER A 83 -3.76 -3.21 -2.29
N SER A 84 -3.17 -4.12 -1.53
CA SER A 84 -3.30 -4.18 -0.07
C SER A 84 -2.75 -2.92 0.59
N MET A 85 -1.58 -2.44 0.16
CA MET A 85 -0.98 -1.20 0.67
C MET A 85 -1.85 0.01 0.36
N MET A 86 -2.41 0.08 -0.84
CA MET A 86 -3.30 1.18 -1.22
C MET A 86 -4.61 1.13 -0.42
N ARG A 87 -5.14 -0.06 -0.15
CA ARG A 87 -6.32 -0.25 0.72
C ARG A 87 -6.04 0.26 2.13
N ASN A 88 -4.90 -0.10 2.72
CA ASN A 88 -4.49 0.37 4.04
C ASN A 88 -4.44 1.90 4.10
N SER A 89 -3.77 2.51 3.13
CA SER A 89 -3.62 3.96 3.02
C SER A 89 -4.97 4.67 2.95
N ARG A 90 -5.84 4.24 2.05
CA ARG A 90 -7.15 4.87 1.82
C ARG A 90 -8.12 4.69 2.98
N LEU A 91 -8.07 3.56 3.67
CA LEU A 91 -8.85 3.36 4.90
C LEU A 91 -8.36 4.26 6.04
N LEU A 92 -7.05 4.47 6.18
CA LEU A 92 -6.51 5.42 7.16
C LEU A 92 -6.96 6.85 6.86
N GLU A 93 -6.98 7.25 5.60
CA GLU A 93 -7.49 8.57 5.21
C GLU A 93 -8.96 8.75 5.62
N VAL A 94 -9.80 7.73 5.39
CA VAL A 94 -11.20 7.75 5.83
C VAL A 94 -11.31 7.85 7.35
N LEU A 95 -10.49 7.08 8.08
CA LEU A 95 -10.46 7.14 9.54
C LEU A 95 -10.15 8.56 10.03
N LEU A 96 -9.10 9.17 9.50
CA LEU A 96 -8.66 10.50 9.93
C LEU A 96 -9.69 11.58 9.59
N ASP A 97 -10.11 11.64 8.33
CA ASP A 97 -11.03 12.67 7.85
C ASP A 97 -12.46 12.48 8.35
N SER A 98 -13.02 11.29 8.15
CA SER A 98 -14.47 11.07 8.32
C SER A 98 -14.85 10.68 9.75
N ALA A 99 -14.03 9.87 10.44
CA ALA A 99 -14.33 9.39 11.79
C ALA A 99 -13.72 10.27 12.88
N LEU A 100 -12.42 10.57 12.78
CA LEU A 100 -11.71 11.33 13.80
C LEU A 100 -11.82 12.86 13.60
N LYS A 101 -12.17 13.31 12.39
CA LYS A 101 -12.27 14.73 12.03
C LYS A 101 -10.96 15.51 12.24
N VAL A 102 -9.86 14.87 11.89
CA VAL A 102 -8.53 15.47 11.92
C VAL A 102 -7.98 15.57 10.51
N GLU A 103 -6.99 16.45 10.32
CA GLU A 103 -6.33 16.61 9.04
C GLU A 103 -5.54 15.35 8.66
N ILE A 104 -5.56 15.02 7.38
CA ILE A 104 -4.81 13.87 6.84
C ILE A 104 -3.33 14.24 6.81
N ASP A 105 -2.54 13.53 7.59
CA ASP A 105 -1.07 13.59 7.59
C ASP A 105 -0.55 12.41 6.74
N GLU A 106 -0.13 12.71 5.52
CA GLU A 106 0.33 11.69 4.57
C GLU A 106 1.58 10.96 5.03
N GLU A 107 2.47 11.63 5.75
CA GLU A 107 3.68 11.01 6.30
C GLU A 107 3.31 9.98 7.39
N MET A 108 2.40 10.35 8.28
CA MET A 108 1.88 9.45 9.29
C MET A 108 1.13 8.26 8.68
N VAL A 109 0.27 8.51 7.70
CA VAL A 109 -0.45 7.45 6.96
C VAL A 109 0.54 6.47 6.33
N CYS A 110 1.54 6.99 5.63
CA CYS A 110 2.60 6.18 5.03
C CYS A 110 3.34 5.32 6.06
N GLY A 111 3.66 5.88 7.23
CA GLY A 111 4.30 5.14 8.31
C GLY A 111 3.43 4.02 8.87
N ILE A 112 2.15 4.28 9.10
CA ILE A 112 1.22 3.31 9.70
C ILE A 112 0.84 2.19 8.72
N GLU A 113 0.62 2.49 7.44
CA GLU A 113 0.12 1.52 6.45
C GLU A 113 0.99 0.27 6.32
N HIS A 114 2.31 0.40 6.50
CA HIS A 114 3.25 -0.71 6.41
C HIS A 114 3.16 -1.69 7.58
N HIS A 115 2.56 -1.29 8.68
CA HIS A 115 2.42 -2.10 9.89
C HIS A 115 1.00 -2.66 10.08
N MET A 116 0.09 -2.34 9.18
CA MET A 116 -1.27 -2.86 9.20
C MET A 116 -1.33 -4.28 8.65
N ASN A 117 -1.69 -5.24 9.49
CA ASN A 117 -1.96 -6.60 9.03
C ASN A 117 -3.41 -6.73 8.54
N LYS A 118 -3.71 -7.85 7.88
CA LYS A 118 -5.05 -8.12 7.32
C LYS A 118 -6.15 -8.02 8.38
N GLN A 119 -5.93 -8.55 9.56
CA GLN A 119 -6.92 -8.52 10.65
C GLN A 119 -7.27 -7.09 11.06
N PHE A 120 -6.26 -6.26 11.24
CA PHE A 120 -6.46 -4.84 11.59
C PHE A 120 -7.17 -4.10 10.46
N THR A 121 -6.75 -4.30 9.23
CA THR A 121 -7.32 -3.63 8.05
C THR A 121 -8.79 -4.00 7.85
N ASP A 122 -9.14 -5.28 7.98
CA ASP A 122 -10.52 -5.75 7.85
C ASP A 122 -11.41 -5.22 9.00
N ALA A 123 -10.87 -5.18 10.22
CA ALA A 123 -11.58 -4.60 11.36
C ALA A 123 -11.81 -3.09 11.20
N LEU A 124 -10.81 -2.36 10.72
CA LEU A 124 -10.93 -0.93 10.42
C LEU A 124 -11.97 -0.69 9.33
N CYS A 125 -11.91 -1.44 8.24
CA CYS A 125 -12.89 -1.38 7.15
C CYS A 125 -14.31 -1.61 7.66
N THR A 126 -14.51 -2.63 8.50
CA THR A 126 -15.80 -2.96 9.11
C THR A 126 -16.30 -1.84 10.02
N MET A 127 -15.43 -1.30 10.87
CA MET A 127 -15.75 -0.17 11.75
C MET A 127 -16.18 1.07 10.96
N LEU A 128 -15.55 1.32 9.84
CA LEU A 128 -15.87 2.44 8.93
C LEU A 128 -17.07 2.13 7.99
N LYS A 129 -17.72 0.97 8.16
CA LYS A 129 -18.87 0.53 7.35
C LYS A 129 -18.53 0.30 5.88
N HIS A 130 -17.38 -0.28 5.63
CA HIS A 130 -16.93 -0.69 4.29
C HIS A 130 -16.96 0.45 3.26
N PRO A 131 -16.23 1.55 3.49
CA PRO A 131 -16.23 2.68 2.57
C PRO A 131 -15.67 2.26 1.22
N ARG A 132 -16.27 2.78 0.15
CA ARG A 132 -15.88 2.49 -1.23
C ARG A 132 -14.92 3.52 -1.81
N LYS A 133 -14.91 4.72 -1.23
CA LYS A 133 -14.06 5.82 -1.69
C LYS A 133 -13.37 6.51 -0.51
N CYS A 134 -12.13 6.93 -0.75
CA CYS A 134 -11.40 7.76 0.20
C CYS A 134 -11.81 9.25 0.05
N PRO A 135 -11.37 10.13 0.97
CA PRO A 135 -11.67 11.57 0.89
C PRO A 135 -11.20 12.25 -0.41
N HIS A 136 -10.19 11.69 -1.07
CA HIS A 136 -9.72 12.16 -2.38
C HIS A 136 -10.50 11.56 -3.57
N SER A 137 -11.61 10.89 -3.31
CA SER A 137 -12.49 10.27 -4.32
C SER A 137 -11.89 9.09 -5.09
N HIS A 138 -10.81 8.51 -4.61
CA HIS A 138 -10.26 7.27 -5.16
C HIS A 138 -10.98 6.05 -4.61
N ASP A 139 -11.14 5.03 -5.44
CA ASP A 139 -11.75 3.77 -5.03
C ASP A 139 -10.85 3.05 -3.99
N ILE A 140 -11.48 2.51 -2.97
CA ILE A 140 -10.79 1.70 -1.96
C ILE A 140 -10.84 0.24 -2.42
N PRO A 141 -9.68 -0.42 -2.63
CA PRO A 141 -9.66 -1.83 -2.97
C PRO A 141 -10.44 -2.66 -1.95
N MET A 142 -11.30 -3.54 -2.42
CA MET A 142 -12.13 -4.38 -1.57
C MET A 142 -11.31 -5.50 -0.92
N GLY A 143 -11.63 -5.85 0.31
CA GLY A 143 -11.10 -7.02 0.99
C GLY A 143 -12.19 -8.07 1.20
N GLU A 144 -11.81 -9.23 1.71
CA GLU A 144 -12.74 -10.32 2.00
C GLU A 144 -13.89 -9.90 2.93
N CYS A 145 -13.62 -8.98 3.87
CA CYS A 145 -14.66 -8.46 4.77
C CYS A 145 -15.80 -7.72 4.03
N CYS A 146 -15.59 -7.34 2.77
CA CYS A 146 -16.57 -6.64 1.95
C CYS A 146 -17.42 -7.56 1.07
N GLU A 147 -17.05 -8.83 0.91
CA GLU A 147 -17.66 -9.76 -0.06
C GLU A 147 -19.12 -10.13 0.28
N ASN A 148 -19.49 -10.07 1.55
CA ASN A 148 -20.81 -10.51 2.02
C ASN A 148 -21.83 -9.37 2.18
N ILE A 149 -21.53 -8.14 1.78
CA ILE A 149 -22.36 -6.98 2.03
C ILE A 149 -23.40 -6.77 0.93
N ASP A 150 -23.06 -7.18 -0.29
CA ASP A 150 -23.93 -7.04 -1.46
C ASP A 150 -24.96 -8.18 -1.59
N SER A 151 -25.03 -9.08 -0.59
CA SER A 151 -25.91 -10.27 -0.60
C SER A 151 -27.18 -10.12 0.26
N ASN A 152 -27.46 -8.92 0.79
CA ASN A 152 -28.70 -8.62 1.56
C ASN A 152 -29.48 -7.50 0.93
#